data_dac7e4aa1518a5dcc8291e7a85bb4e11
#
_entry.id   dac7e4aa1518a5dcc8291e7a85bb4e11
#
_cell.length_a   1.000
_cell.length_b   1.000
_cell.length_c   1.000
_cell.angle_alpha   90.00
_cell.angle_beta   90.00
_cell.angle_gamma   90.00
#
_symmetry.space_group_name_H-M   'P 1'
#
loop_
_entity.id
_entity.type
_entity.pdbx_description
1 polymer ?
#
loop_
_entity_poly.entity_id
_entity_poly.type
_entity_poly.pdbx_seq_one_letter_code
_entity_poly.pdbx_strand_id
1 'polypeptide(L)'
;PFGKAGSLYAGTRADDIIVRTIRGLLERNPSVKPSEIDDVAIAAATQYGDQGMNIGRSASLLAGIPNTVPGYSIDRWCAGALTSVTTLAGSIAMGAYDLAIAGGVEHMGNHPMGDGMDPNPRYLAEKLVDTDALSMGNTAERLHDKFPHLTKERADKYALRSQEKTAAAYKSGKIQPNLIPVAVRNAEQGW
;
A
#
# COMPACT_ATOMS: atom_id res chain seq x y z
N PRO A 1 -5.77 -9.97 -0.51
CA PRO A 1 -4.96 -10.68 0.51
C PRO A 1 -3.49 -10.26 0.44
N PHE A 2 -2.76 -10.44 1.56
CA PHE A 2 -1.32 -10.25 1.57
C PHE A 2 -0.62 -11.49 1.01
N GLY A 3 0.40 -11.28 0.18
CA GLY A 3 1.25 -12.32 -0.36
C GLY A 3 2.70 -12.16 0.07
N LYS A 4 3.38 -13.24 0.35
CA LYS A 4 4.83 -13.23 0.58
C LYS A 4 5.54 -12.90 -0.74
N ALA A 5 6.62 -12.09 -0.69
CA ALA A 5 7.46 -11.83 -1.85
C ALA A 5 7.93 -13.14 -2.51
N GLY A 6 7.90 -13.18 -3.83
CA GLY A 6 8.26 -14.37 -4.61
C GLY A 6 7.25 -15.53 -4.56
N SER A 7 6.05 -15.32 -3.99
CA SER A 7 5.04 -16.38 -3.90
C SER A 7 3.77 -16.04 -4.69
N LEU A 8 2.63 -15.89 -4.03
CA LEU A 8 1.29 -15.77 -4.62
C LEU A 8 1.19 -14.78 -5.80
N TYR A 9 1.86 -13.65 -5.72
CA TYR A 9 1.79 -12.59 -6.73
C TYR A 9 2.99 -12.52 -7.67
N ALA A 10 3.93 -13.45 -7.61
CA ALA A 10 5.20 -13.37 -8.36
C ALA A 10 5.03 -13.16 -9.88
N GLY A 11 3.97 -13.71 -10.46
CA GLY A 11 3.66 -13.56 -11.89
C GLY A 11 2.59 -12.50 -12.21
N THR A 12 2.20 -11.66 -11.23
CA THR A 12 1.10 -10.70 -11.36
C THR A 12 1.63 -9.28 -11.21
N ARG A 13 1.27 -8.38 -12.09
CA ARG A 13 1.65 -6.96 -12.02
C ARG A 13 0.96 -6.27 -10.85
N ALA A 14 1.63 -5.27 -10.26
CA ALA A 14 1.09 -4.48 -9.17
C ALA A 14 -0.18 -3.71 -9.57
N ASP A 15 -0.17 -3.12 -10.77
CA ASP A 15 -1.33 -2.41 -11.32
C ASP A 15 -2.53 -3.35 -11.53
N ASP A 16 -2.34 -4.60 -11.94
CA ASP A 16 -3.42 -5.58 -12.02
C ASP A 16 -4.00 -5.96 -10.65
N ILE A 17 -3.17 -6.02 -9.61
CA ILE A 17 -3.63 -6.31 -8.25
C ILE A 17 -4.58 -5.22 -7.76
N ILE A 18 -4.19 -3.95 -7.91
CA ILE A 18 -5.03 -2.83 -7.46
C ILE A 18 -6.28 -2.67 -8.34
N VAL A 19 -6.19 -2.87 -9.64
CA VAL A 19 -7.34 -2.87 -10.55
C VAL A 19 -8.40 -3.89 -10.12
N ARG A 20 -8.00 -5.11 -9.81
CA ARG A 20 -8.90 -6.16 -9.34
C ARG A 20 -9.51 -5.84 -7.98
N THR A 21 -8.73 -5.19 -7.11
CA THR A 21 -9.21 -4.73 -5.81
C THR A 21 -10.28 -3.64 -5.97
N ILE A 22 -10.07 -2.67 -6.86
CA ILE A 22 -11.05 -1.63 -7.16
C ILE A 22 -12.33 -2.24 -7.75
N ARG A 23 -12.20 -3.14 -8.73
CA ARG A 23 -13.36 -3.85 -9.31
C ARG A 23 -14.17 -4.59 -8.26
N GLY A 24 -13.50 -5.38 -7.42
CA GLY A 24 -14.18 -6.11 -6.35
C GLY A 24 -14.79 -5.20 -5.28
N LEU A 25 -14.21 -4.01 -5.05
CA LEU A 25 -14.83 -2.99 -4.18
C LEU A 25 -16.14 -2.47 -4.79
N LEU A 26 -16.14 -2.16 -6.08
CA LEU A 26 -17.34 -1.69 -6.80
C LEU A 26 -18.42 -2.79 -6.88
N GLU A 27 -18.04 -4.04 -7.14
CA GLU A 27 -18.96 -5.19 -7.13
C GLU A 27 -19.64 -5.39 -5.77
N ARG A 28 -18.95 -5.12 -4.67
CA ARG A 28 -19.52 -5.18 -3.32
C ARG A 28 -20.43 -4.00 -2.97
N ASN A 29 -20.33 -2.92 -3.74
CA ASN A 29 -21.09 -1.70 -3.53
C ASN A 29 -21.90 -1.33 -4.80
N PRO A 30 -22.87 -2.15 -5.22
CA PRO A 30 -23.57 -1.99 -6.50
C PRO A 30 -24.42 -0.72 -6.59
N SER A 31 -24.69 -0.07 -5.46
CA SER A 31 -25.37 1.23 -5.42
C SER A 31 -24.46 2.39 -5.84
N VAL A 32 -23.14 2.20 -5.82
CA VAL A 32 -22.18 3.21 -6.24
C VAL A 32 -22.01 3.14 -7.75
N LYS A 33 -22.34 4.21 -8.44
CA LYS A 33 -22.07 4.33 -9.88
C LYS A 33 -20.63 4.85 -10.06
N PRO A 34 -19.79 4.20 -10.86
CA PRO A 34 -18.42 4.65 -11.10
C PRO A 34 -18.31 6.10 -11.59
N SER A 35 -19.35 6.62 -12.26
CA SER A 35 -19.41 8.02 -12.72
C SER A 35 -19.69 9.05 -11.63
N GLU A 36 -20.08 8.60 -10.45
CA GLU A 36 -20.33 9.46 -9.28
C GLU A 36 -19.08 9.63 -8.39
N ILE A 37 -17.99 8.94 -8.74
CA ILE A 37 -16.72 9.05 -8.02
C ILE A 37 -16.04 10.35 -8.44
N ASP A 38 -15.68 11.17 -7.46
CA ASP A 38 -15.03 12.47 -7.68
C ASP A 38 -13.54 12.34 -7.89
N ASP A 39 -12.87 11.39 -7.20
CA ASP A 39 -11.43 11.19 -7.32
C ASP A 39 -10.97 9.80 -6.85
N VAL A 40 -9.80 9.37 -7.33
CA VAL A 40 -9.16 8.10 -6.97
C VAL A 40 -7.72 8.34 -6.56
N ALA A 41 -7.38 8.15 -5.27
CA ALA A 41 -6.04 8.30 -4.74
C ALA A 41 -5.43 6.94 -4.40
N ILE A 42 -4.39 6.53 -5.10
CA ILE A 42 -3.66 5.28 -4.86
C ILE A 42 -2.21 5.58 -4.50
N ALA A 43 -1.77 5.04 -3.38
CA ALA A 43 -0.39 5.16 -2.93
C ALA A 43 0.46 3.96 -3.37
N ALA A 44 1.72 4.24 -3.65
CA ALA A 44 2.78 3.26 -3.73
C ALA A 44 4.07 3.90 -3.21
N ALA A 45 4.88 3.15 -2.46
CA ALA A 45 6.17 3.67 -1.98
C ALA A 45 7.23 3.65 -3.09
N THR A 46 7.15 2.68 -3.99
CA THR A 46 8.07 2.53 -5.13
C THR A 46 7.32 2.89 -6.41
N GLN A 47 7.37 4.16 -6.82
CA GLN A 47 6.55 4.69 -7.93
C GLN A 47 7.25 4.62 -9.28
N TYR A 48 7.69 3.44 -9.68
CA TYR A 48 8.19 3.18 -11.04
C TYR A 48 7.72 1.82 -11.55
N GLY A 49 8.02 1.48 -12.81
CA GLY A 49 7.56 0.24 -13.42
C GLY A 49 6.03 0.16 -13.43
N ASP A 50 5.48 -0.97 -13.00
CA ASP A 50 4.04 -1.21 -12.93
C ASP A 50 3.35 -0.56 -11.69
N GLN A 51 4.12 0.14 -10.85
CA GLN A 51 3.63 1.01 -9.78
C GLN A 51 3.78 2.51 -10.11
N GLY A 52 4.34 2.82 -11.29
CA GLY A 52 4.58 4.18 -11.75
C GLY A 52 3.43 4.77 -12.57
N MET A 53 3.75 5.80 -13.34
CA MET A 53 2.85 6.47 -14.28
C MET A 53 1.50 6.90 -13.68
N ASN A 54 1.52 7.48 -12.49
CA ASN A 54 0.29 7.84 -11.79
C ASN A 54 -0.66 6.64 -11.67
N ILE A 55 -0.27 5.65 -10.87
CA ILE A 55 -1.03 4.41 -10.70
C ILE A 55 -2.48 4.65 -10.27
N GLY A 56 -2.77 5.73 -9.53
CA GLY A 56 -4.14 6.11 -9.19
C GLY A 56 -4.99 6.36 -10.44
N ARG A 57 -4.43 7.06 -11.42
CA ARG A 57 -5.13 7.33 -12.68
C ARG A 57 -5.18 6.09 -13.58
N SER A 58 -4.06 5.43 -13.79
CA SER A 58 -4.01 4.26 -14.68
C SER A 58 -4.88 3.11 -14.17
N ALA A 59 -4.82 2.83 -12.87
CA ALA A 59 -5.65 1.79 -12.26
C ALA A 59 -7.14 2.11 -12.31
N SER A 60 -7.55 3.36 -12.12
CA SER A 60 -8.97 3.76 -12.23
C SER A 60 -9.52 3.50 -13.63
N LEU A 61 -8.79 3.87 -14.67
CA LEU A 61 -9.18 3.61 -16.06
C LEU A 61 -9.26 2.12 -16.37
N LEU A 62 -8.25 1.35 -15.97
CA LEU A 62 -8.21 -0.10 -16.17
C LEU A 62 -9.31 -0.82 -15.36
N ALA A 63 -9.73 -0.27 -14.23
CA ALA A 63 -10.83 -0.79 -13.44
C ALA A 63 -12.21 -0.56 -14.09
N GLY A 64 -12.29 0.32 -15.09
CA GLY A 64 -13.53 0.67 -15.79
C GLY A 64 -14.22 1.91 -15.22
N ILE A 65 -13.54 2.70 -14.40
CA ILE A 65 -14.02 4.01 -13.97
C ILE A 65 -13.95 4.96 -15.17
N PRO A 66 -14.97 5.80 -15.41
CA PRO A 66 -14.99 6.70 -16.57
C PRO A 66 -13.79 7.65 -16.62
N ASN A 67 -13.38 8.01 -17.81
CA ASN A 67 -12.27 8.93 -18.03
C ASN A 67 -12.52 10.37 -17.53
N THR A 68 -13.74 10.70 -17.20
CA THR A 68 -14.14 11.97 -16.57
C THR A 68 -13.76 12.03 -15.09
N VAL A 69 -13.56 10.87 -14.45
CA VAL A 69 -13.14 10.78 -13.04
C VAL A 69 -11.62 10.93 -12.97
N PRO A 70 -11.08 11.91 -12.26
CA PRO A 70 -9.64 12.08 -12.07
C PRO A 70 -9.05 10.96 -11.21
N GLY A 71 -7.73 10.92 -11.14
CA GLY A 71 -7.00 10.02 -10.28
C GLY A 71 -5.56 10.44 -10.12
N TYR A 72 -4.97 10.19 -8.97
CA TYR A 72 -3.58 10.56 -8.68
C TYR A 72 -2.89 9.55 -7.77
N SER A 73 -1.55 9.61 -7.79
CA SER A 73 -0.71 8.81 -6.92
C SER A 73 -0.23 9.62 -5.73
N ILE A 74 -0.09 8.96 -4.59
CA ILE A 74 0.54 9.53 -3.39
C ILE A 74 1.80 8.75 -3.08
N ASP A 75 2.89 9.47 -2.82
CA ASP A 75 4.08 8.95 -2.18
C ASP A 75 4.19 9.50 -0.76
N ARG A 76 4.10 8.63 0.20
CA ARG A 76 4.43 8.85 1.60
C ARG A 76 4.97 7.56 2.21
N TRP A 77 5.69 6.82 1.40
CA TRP A 77 6.24 5.52 1.73
C TRP A 77 5.19 4.61 2.39
N CYS A 78 5.53 3.91 3.47
CA CYS A 78 4.63 2.98 4.15
C CYS A 78 3.33 3.63 4.67
N ALA A 79 3.29 4.95 4.84
CA ALA A 79 2.10 5.70 5.26
C ALA A 79 1.22 6.19 4.10
N GLY A 80 1.57 5.86 2.86
CA GLY A 80 0.92 6.40 1.66
C GLY A 80 -0.58 6.10 1.60
N ALA A 81 -0.98 4.84 1.78
CA ALA A 81 -2.40 4.46 1.72
C ALA A 81 -3.26 5.15 2.79
N LEU A 82 -2.76 5.30 4.02
CA LEU A 82 -3.46 6.06 5.06
C LEU A 82 -3.51 7.56 4.69
N THR A 83 -2.46 8.08 4.06
CA THR A 83 -2.45 9.47 3.59
C THR A 83 -3.50 9.69 2.50
N SER A 84 -3.67 8.78 1.54
CA SER A 84 -4.75 8.89 0.55
C SER A 84 -6.13 8.95 1.21
N VAL A 85 -6.37 8.10 2.22
CA VAL A 85 -7.62 8.12 3.00
C VAL A 85 -7.83 9.48 3.67
N THR A 86 -6.83 9.97 4.41
CA THR A 86 -6.99 11.24 5.16
C THR A 86 -7.09 12.45 4.24
N THR A 87 -6.42 12.44 3.10
CA THR A 87 -6.50 13.52 2.10
C THR A 87 -7.90 13.59 1.50
N LEU A 88 -8.43 12.47 1.01
CA LEU A 88 -9.78 12.44 0.42
C LEU A 88 -10.87 12.68 1.46
N ALA A 89 -10.72 12.15 2.68
CA ALA A 89 -11.64 12.45 3.77
C ALA A 89 -11.67 13.95 4.10
N GLY A 90 -10.52 14.63 4.04
CA GLY A 90 -10.44 16.08 4.17
C GLY A 90 -11.18 16.81 3.05
N SER A 91 -11.03 16.38 1.81
CA SER A 91 -11.75 16.94 0.66
C SER A 91 -13.27 16.79 0.80
N ILE A 92 -13.73 15.63 1.26
CA ILE A 92 -15.15 15.38 1.54
C ILE A 92 -15.65 16.27 2.69
N ALA A 93 -14.88 16.37 3.77
CA ALA A 93 -15.25 17.21 4.92
C ALA A 93 -15.34 18.71 4.57
N MET A 94 -14.57 19.17 3.57
CA MET A 94 -14.63 20.53 3.05
C MET A 94 -15.73 20.74 1.99
N GLY A 95 -16.45 19.70 1.60
CA GLY A 95 -17.49 19.76 0.56
C GLY A 95 -16.94 19.86 -0.86
N ALA A 96 -15.66 19.52 -1.08
CA ALA A 96 -15.08 19.48 -2.42
C ALA A 96 -15.44 18.20 -3.17
N TYR A 97 -15.63 17.10 -2.46
CA TYR A 97 -16.02 15.79 -2.96
C TYR A 97 -17.17 15.22 -2.14
N ASP A 98 -17.97 14.36 -2.76
CA ASP A 98 -19.00 13.57 -2.10
C ASP A 98 -18.58 12.10 -1.98
N LEU A 99 -17.85 11.57 -2.96
CA LEU A 99 -17.48 10.17 -3.05
C LEU A 99 -16.07 10.01 -3.67
N ALA A 100 -15.21 9.26 -3.01
CA ALA A 100 -13.87 9.03 -3.53
C ALA A 100 -13.35 7.61 -3.18
N ILE A 101 -12.36 7.14 -3.93
CA ILE A 101 -11.65 5.89 -3.66
C ILE A 101 -10.24 6.20 -3.17
N ALA A 102 -9.88 5.65 -2.01
CA ALA A 102 -8.56 5.76 -1.43
C ALA A 102 -7.94 4.38 -1.18
N GLY A 103 -6.66 4.23 -1.43
CA GLY A 103 -5.96 2.97 -1.16
C GLY A 103 -4.48 3.02 -1.49
N GLY A 104 -3.89 1.84 -1.62
CA GLY A 104 -2.49 1.70 -2.02
C GLY A 104 -2.15 0.27 -2.41
N VAL A 105 -1.05 0.11 -3.08
CA VAL A 105 -0.48 -1.18 -3.47
C VAL A 105 1.04 -1.12 -3.31
N GLU A 106 1.64 -2.23 -2.88
CA GLU A 106 3.08 -2.40 -2.87
C GLU A 106 3.42 -3.84 -3.21
N HIS A 107 4.15 -4.05 -4.30
CA HIS A 107 4.57 -5.36 -4.76
C HIS A 107 6.07 -5.57 -4.55
N MET A 108 6.47 -5.83 -3.31
CA MET A 108 7.88 -5.97 -2.93
C MET A 108 8.59 -7.18 -3.57
N GLY A 109 7.86 -8.09 -4.20
CA GLY A 109 8.45 -9.17 -5.00
C GLY A 109 9.00 -8.67 -6.35
N ASN A 110 8.34 -7.68 -6.98
CA ASN A 110 8.76 -7.05 -8.23
C ASN A 110 9.58 -5.78 -7.99
N HIS A 111 9.29 -5.08 -6.90
CA HIS A 111 9.94 -3.84 -6.49
C HIS A 111 10.52 -4.00 -5.08
N PRO A 112 11.71 -4.60 -4.92
CA PRO A 112 12.34 -4.77 -3.63
C PRO A 112 12.56 -3.43 -2.92
N MET A 113 12.55 -3.44 -1.59
CA MET A 113 12.79 -2.24 -0.79
C MET A 113 14.14 -1.60 -1.15
N GLY A 114 14.12 -0.32 -1.48
CA GLY A 114 15.31 0.43 -1.92
C GLY A 114 15.55 0.41 -3.43
N ASP A 115 14.80 -0.37 -4.20
CA ASP A 115 14.88 -0.36 -5.65
C ASP A 115 14.43 0.99 -6.22
N GLY A 116 15.18 1.53 -7.19
CA GLY A 116 14.91 2.85 -7.78
C GLY A 116 15.15 4.04 -6.85
N MET A 117 15.68 3.86 -5.65
CA MET A 117 16.02 4.97 -4.76
C MET A 117 17.29 5.68 -5.24
N ASP A 118 17.20 6.98 -5.40
CA ASP A 118 18.32 7.88 -5.72
C ASP A 118 18.33 9.06 -4.74
N PRO A 119 18.75 8.86 -3.48
CA PRO A 119 18.75 9.92 -2.50
C PRO A 119 19.80 10.99 -2.86
N ASN A 120 19.42 12.25 -2.75
CA ASN A 120 20.32 13.36 -3.03
C ASN A 120 21.57 13.25 -2.12
N PRO A 121 22.80 13.20 -2.69
CA PRO A 121 24.02 13.04 -1.90
C PRO A 121 24.26 14.17 -0.87
N ARG A 122 23.61 15.30 -1.02
CA ARG A 122 23.65 16.39 -0.04
C ARG A 122 23.06 16.01 1.31
N TYR A 123 22.15 15.03 1.37
CA TYR A 123 21.66 14.53 2.66
C TYR A 123 22.79 14.11 3.60
N LEU A 124 23.80 13.44 3.06
CA LEU A 124 24.98 13.01 3.82
C LEU A 124 26.01 14.14 3.93
N ALA A 125 26.31 14.85 2.82
CA ALA A 125 27.30 15.90 2.77
C ALA A 125 26.98 17.07 3.73
N GLU A 126 25.71 17.43 3.84
CA GLU A 126 25.22 18.48 4.74
C GLU A 126 24.84 17.96 6.14
N LYS A 127 25.06 16.67 6.40
CA LYS A 127 24.75 16.00 7.68
C LYS A 127 23.27 16.14 8.10
N LEU A 128 22.35 16.18 7.13
CA LEU A 128 20.91 16.24 7.40
C LEU A 128 20.40 14.89 7.89
N VAL A 129 21.00 13.80 7.44
CA VAL A 129 20.74 12.42 7.88
C VAL A 129 22.05 11.67 8.03
N ASP A 130 22.05 10.67 8.88
CA ASP A 130 23.17 9.73 8.97
C ASP A 130 23.12 8.71 7.82
N THR A 131 24.28 8.10 7.50
CA THR A 131 24.41 7.10 6.44
C THR A 131 23.38 5.97 6.56
N ASP A 132 23.06 5.59 7.79
CA ASP A 132 22.18 4.46 8.09
C ASP A 132 20.69 4.87 8.23
N ALA A 133 20.38 6.18 8.11
CA ALA A 133 19.04 6.70 8.38
C ALA A 133 17.95 6.16 7.44
N LEU A 134 18.31 5.68 6.26
CA LEU A 134 17.39 5.08 5.30
C LEU A 134 17.13 3.59 5.57
N SER A 135 17.83 2.99 6.53
CA SER A 135 17.62 1.61 6.97
C SER A 135 16.71 1.58 8.21
N MET A 136 15.51 0.99 8.08
CA MET A 136 14.56 0.87 9.20
C MET A 136 15.10 -0.01 10.33
N GLY A 137 15.91 -1.03 10.01
CA GLY A 137 16.59 -1.86 11.01
C GLY A 137 17.51 -1.03 11.90
N ASN A 138 18.37 -0.20 11.29
CA ASN A 138 19.27 0.69 12.02
C ASN A 138 18.50 1.76 12.82
N THR A 139 17.38 2.25 12.30
CA THR A 139 16.49 3.14 13.07
C THR A 139 15.96 2.46 14.33
N ALA A 140 15.58 1.19 14.25
CA ALA A 140 15.13 0.42 15.41
C ALA A 140 16.26 0.22 16.44
N GLU A 141 17.48 -0.11 16.00
CA GLU A 141 18.64 -0.22 16.90
C GLU A 141 18.91 1.09 17.63
N ARG A 142 18.88 2.22 16.93
CA ARG A 142 19.05 3.54 17.56
C ARG A 142 17.94 3.87 18.59
N LEU A 143 16.73 3.35 18.40
CA LEU A 143 15.67 3.47 19.40
C LEU A 143 15.98 2.65 20.65
N HIS A 144 16.58 1.47 20.54
CA HIS A 144 17.05 0.68 21.67
C HIS A 144 18.15 1.42 22.44
N ASP A 145 19.12 2.01 21.74
CA ASP A 145 20.17 2.82 22.35
C ASP A 145 19.61 4.04 23.09
N LYS A 146 18.69 4.76 22.47
CA LYS A 146 18.08 5.97 23.02
C LYS A 146 17.14 5.69 24.19
N PHE A 147 16.48 4.55 24.19
CA PHE A 147 15.46 4.16 25.15
C PHE A 147 15.76 2.80 25.77
N PRO A 148 16.67 2.69 26.75
CA PRO A 148 17.11 1.41 27.32
C PRO A 148 16.00 0.53 27.89
N HIS A 149 14.82 1.08 28.17
CA HIS A 149 13.65 0.31 28.60
C HIS A 149 12.96 -0.45 27.45
N LEU A 150 13.31 -0.17 26.19
CA LEU A 150 12.88 -0.91 25.01
C LEU A 150 13.84 -2.09 24.81
N THR A 151 13.70 -3.12 25.61
CA THR A 151 14.53 -4.32 25.52
C THR A 151 14.09 -5.23 24.38
N LYS A 152 15.01 -6.10 23.95
CA LYS A 152 14.69 -7.13 22.95
C LYS A 152 13.50 -8.00 23.39
N GLU A 153 13.43 -8.37 24.66
CA GLU A 153 12.34 -9.19 25.19
C GLU A 153 10.97 -8.48 25.09
N ARG A 154 10.94 -7.15 25.26
CA ARG A 154 9.72 -6.38 25.03
C ARG A 154 9.31 -6.35 23.56
N ALA A 155 10.27 -6.16 22.66
CA ALA A 155 10.04 -6.19 21.22
C ALA A 155 9.53 -7.58 20.78
N ASP A 156 10.17 -8.66 21.23
CA ASP A 156 9.78 -10.03 20.92
C ASP A 156 8.36 -10.36 21.46
N LYS A 157 8.02 -9.94 22.67
CA LYS A 157 6.66 -10.11 23.23
C LYS A 157 5.61 -9.34 22.41
N TYR A 158 5.94 -8.14 21.93
CA TYR A 158 5.04 -7.38 21.08
C TYR A 158 4.82 -8.09 19.74
N ALA A 159 5.90 -8.56 19.11
CA ALA A 159 5.84 -9.29 17.85
C ALA A 159 5.03 -10.60 17.99
N LEU A 160 5.30 -11.40 19.04
CA LEU A 160 4.55 -12.61 19.32
C LEU A 160 3.04 -12.33 19.46
N ARG A 161 2.68 -11.35 20.28
CA ARG A 161 1.28 -10.93 20.45
C ARG A 161 0.62 -10.51 19.14
N SER A 162 1.37 -9.84 18.25
CA SER A 162 0.87 -9.46 16.92
C SER A 162 0.56 -10.71 16.07
N GLN A 163 1.45 -11.71 16.07
CA GLN A 163 1.24 -12.97 15.36
C GLN A 163 0.03 -13.75 15.92
N GLU A 164 -0.08 -13.86 17.23
CA GLU A 164 -1.20 -14.54 17.90
C GLU A 164 -2.55 -13.88 17.55
N LYS A 165 -2.61 -12.54 17.58
CA LYS A 165 -3.82 -11.80 17.20
C LYS A 165 -4.20 -12.02 15.74
N THR A 166 -3.21 -12.03 14.85
CA THR A 166 -3.44 -12.27 13.43
C THR A 166 -3.97 -13.69 13.20
N ALA A 167 -3.33 -14.69 13.79
CA ALA A 167 -3.78 -16.09 13.70
C ALA A 167 -5.21 -16.27 14.23
N ALA A 168 -5.51 -15.66 15.39
CA ALA A 168 -6.85 -15.70 15.98
C ALA A 168 -7.90 -15.01 15.10
N ALA A 169 -7.55 -13.87 14.46
CA ALA A 169 -8.45 -13.15 13.57
C ALA A 169 -8.76 -13.94 12.29
N TYR A 170 -7.77 -14.62 11.70
CA TYR A 170 -8.00 -15.53 10.58
C TYR A 170 -8.85 -16.73 11.00
N LYS A 171 -8.52 -17.39 12.12
CA LYS A 171 -9.27 -18.55 12.65
C LYS A 171 -10.73 -18.22 12.94
N SER A 172 -11.02 -17.03 13.45
CA SER A 172 -12.38 -16.58 13.76
C SER A 172 -13.17 -16.01 12.57
N GLY A 173 -12.59 -15.97 11.37
CA GLY A 173 -13.24 -15.44 10.18
C GLY A 173 -13.37 -13.90 10.13
N LYS A 174 -12.72 -13.16 11.01
CA LYS A 174 -12.83 -11.69 11.08
C LYS A 174 -12.14 -10.96 9.92
N ILE A 175 -11.17 -11.59 9.28
CA ILE A 175 -10.41 -10.97 8.18
C ILE A 175 -11.06 -11.24 6.83
N GLN A 176 -11.60 -12.43 6.61
CA GLN A 176 -12.14 -12.87 5.32
C GLN A 176 -13.18 -11.94 4.72
N PRO A 177 -14.13 -11.34 5.46
CA PRO A 177 -15.08 -10.41 4.90
C PRO A 177 -14.47 -9.16 4.25
N ASN A 178 -13.26 -8.79 4.70
CA ASN A 178 -12.54 -7.63 4.16
C ASN A 178 -11.64 -7.98 2.95
N LEU A 179 -11.49 -9.26 2.64
CA LEU A 179 -10.67 -9.70 1.51
C LEU A 179 -11.48 -9.74 0.24
N ILE A 180 -10.94 -9.16 -0.82
CA ILE A 180 -11.42 -9.35 -2.20
C ILE A 180 -10.58 -10.47 -2.80
N PRO A 181 -11.18 -11.56 -3.28
CA PRO A 181 -10.46 -12.59 -4.01
C PRO A 181 -9.82 -11.99 -5.27
N VAL A 182 -8.54 -12.26 -5.46
CA VAL A 182 -7.78 -11.77 -6.61
C VAL A 182 -7.28 -12.98 -7.38
N ALA A 183 -7.67 -13.10 -8.67
CA ALA A 183 -7.08 -14.07 -9.55
C ALA A 183 -5.60 -13.71 -9.80
N VAL A 184 -4.73 -14.67 -9.69
CA VAL A 184 -3.29 -14.49 -9.90
C VAL A 184 -2.83 -15.39 -11.03
N ARG A 185 -1.80 -14.95 -11.76
CA ARG A 185 -1.19 -15.78 -12.78
C ARG A 185 -0.35 -16.87 -12.13
N ASN A 186 -0.64 -18.12 -12.45
CA ASN A 186 0.19 -19.24 -12.09
C ASN A 186 0.98 -19.69 -13.32
N ALA A 187 2.28 -19.94 -13.16
CA ALA A 187 3.15 -20.36 -14.28
C ALA A 187 2.70 -21.69 -14.91
N GLU A 188 2.09 -22.58 -14.11
CA GLU A 188 1.65 -23.91 -14.56
C GLU A 188 0.20 -23.94 -15.06
N GLN A 189 -0.67 -23.12 -14.49
CA GLN A 189 -2.13 -23.16 -14.71
C GLN A 189 -2.68 -21.94 -15.45
N GLY A 190 -1.87 -20.94 -15.74
CA GLY A 190 -2.32 -19.67 -16.30
C GLY A 190 -3.00 -18.76 -15.27
N TRP A 191 -4.17 -18.19 -15.65
CA TRP A 191 -4.95 -17.30 -14.76
C TRP A 191 -5.88 -18.09 -13.86
#